data_dd64052d285dcf6db41d6396b02631a0
#
_entry.id   dd64052d285dcf6db41d6396b02631a0
#
_cell.length_a   1.000
_cell.length_b   1.000
_cell.length_c   1.000
_cell.angle_alpha   90.00
_cell.angle_beta   90.00
_cell.angle_gamma   90.00
#
_symmetry.space_group_name_H-M   'P 1'
#
loop_
_entity.id
_entity.type
_entity.pdbx_description
1 polymer ?
#
loop_
_entity_poly.entity_id
_entity_poly.type
_entity_poly.pdbx_seq_one_letter_code
_entity_poly.pdbx_strand_id
1 'polypeptide(L)'
;MAERNYKDGNFYLSSVERNHSSYSYALNTIGSKGVYDWNLKTSLELTLARNEGKQLNENIVQNYRYDYLRVEPKIVWAPSALFEVEYKATVSCGGSGIGKDTRLDPLWDVAQRLTLSLGFHDTDFRVSGEHFYNDLSKDQHLNTWLADVSLIHKSGKWRFTASAMNLFNKEQYRYTLYSAVQSYTSWVKLRPREFMVSVQYQW
;
A
#
# COMPACT_ATOMS: atom_id res chain seq x y z
N MET A 1 -7.74 -15.38 27.45
CA MET A 1 -7.44 -14.33 26.49
C MET A 1 -8.20 -13.08 26.91
N ALA A 2 -7.57 -11.90 26.92
CA ALA A 2 -8.25 -10.65 27.28
C ALA A 2 -9.02 -10.14 26.06
N GLU A 3 -10.30 -9.91 26.18
CA GLU A 3 -11.14 -9.30 25.16
C GLU A 3 -11.45 -7.86 25.53
N ARG A 4 -11.40 -6.96 24.54
CA ARG A 4 -11.84 -5.59 24.73
C ARG A 4 -13.35 -5.53 24.49
N ASN A 5 -14.08 -5.15 25.51
CA ASN A 5 -15.51 -4.89 25.45
C ASN A 5 -15.76 -3.40 25.55
N TYR A 6 -16.71 -2.90 24.78
CA TYR A 6 -17.16 -1.50 24.81
C TYR A 6 -18.54 -1.46 25.45
N LYS A 7 -18.68 -0.71 26.52
CA LYS A 7 -19.97 -0.49 27.20
C LYS A 7 -20.00 0.91 27.80
N ASP A 8 -21.08 1.63 27.58
CA ASP A 8 -21.36 2.96 28.16
C ASP A 8 -20.21 3.98 27.91
N GLY A 9 -19.65 3.98 26.70
CA GLY A 9 -18.55 4.89 26.34
C GLY A 9 -17.17 4.48 26.83
N ASN A 10 -17.01 3.33 27.53
CA ASN A 10 -15.76 2.89 28.09
C ASN A 10 -15.32 1.53 27.54
N PHE A 11 -14.01 1.33 27.43
CA PHE A 11 -13.42 0.04 27.08
C PHE A 11 -13.11 -0.74 28.36
N TYR A 12 -13.58 -1.97 28.42
CA TYR A 12 -13.26 -2.92 29.48
C TYR A 12 -12.43 -4.07 28.92
N LEU A 13 -11.44 -4.49 29.69
CA LEU A 13 -10.73 -5.73 29.45
C LEU A 13 -11.41 -6.81 30.29
N SER A 14 -12.06 -7.77 29.65
CA SER A 14 -12.60 -8.95 30.33
C SER A 14 -11.89 -10.20 29.86
N SER A 15 -11.62 -11.15 30.75
CA SER A 15 -11.21 -12.49 30.38
C SER A 15 -12.47 -13.32 30.14
N VAL A 16 -12.72 -13.65 28.88
CA VAL A 16 -13.81 -14.57 28.54
C VAL A 16 -13.23 -15.91 28.16
N GLU A 17 -13.78 -16.97 28.71
CA GLU A 17 -13.50 -18.33 28.23
C GLU A 17 -14.00 -18.44 26.80
N ARG A 18 -13.07 -18.66 25.84
CA ARG A 18 -13.43 -18.84 24.44
C ARG A 18 -13.94 -20.25 24.20
N ASN A 19 -15.24 -20.42 24.25
CA ASN A 19 -15.90 -21.61 23.74
C ASN A 19 -16.19 -21.52 22.22
N HIS A 20 -15.38 -20.75 21.47
CA HIS A 20 -15.66 -20.51 20.05
C HIS A 20 -14.42 -20.72 19.21
N SER A 21 -14.56 -21.49 18.14
CA SER A 21 -13.52 -21.65 17.14
C SER A 21 -13.48 -20.43 16.24
N SER A 22 -12.28 -19.95 15.92
CA SER A 22 -12.01 -19.00 14.84
C SER A 22 -11.22 -19.70 13.75
N TYR A 23 -11.55 -19.42 12.51
CA TYR A 23 -10.91 -20.01 11.34
C TYR A 23 -10.26 -18.93 10.52
N SER A 24 -9.05 -19.18 10.04
CA SER A 24 -8.34 -18.31 9.12
C SER A 24 -7.85 -19.15 7.95
N TYR A 25 -8.20 -18.75 6.76
CA TYR A 25 -7.76 -19.34 5.50
C TYR A 25 -6.99 -18.29 4.72
N ALA A 26 -5.83 -18.66 4.20
CA ALA A 26 -5.05 -17.77 3.34
C ALA A 26 -4.45 -18.56 2.18
N LEU A 27 -4.51 -17.98 0.99
CA LEU A 27 -3.82 -18.46 -0.20
C LEU A 27 -2.92 -17.32 -0.70
N ASN A 28 -1.62 -17.58 -0.74
CA ASN A 28 -0.64 -16.68 -1.33
C ASN A 28 -0.03 -17.35 -2.56
N THR A 29 0.00 -16.64 -3.67
CA THR A 29 0.58 -17.13 -4.92
C THR A 29 1.44 -16.05 -5.54
N ILE A 30 2.65 -16.42 -5.98
CA ILE A 30 3.57 -15.53 -6.68
C ILE A 30 3.93 -16.17 -8.02
N GLY A 31 3.69 -15.44 -9.09
CA GLY A 31 4.10 -15.81 -10.43
C GLY A 31 5.02 -14.75 -11.02
N SER A 32 6.06 -15.15 -11.71
CA SER A 32 6.94 -14.23 -12.43
C SER A 32 7.32 -14.78 -13.80
N LYS A 33 7.46 -13.89 -14.78
CA LYS A 33 7.86 -14.23 -16.15
C LYS A 33 8.79 -13.15 -16.71
N GLY A 34 9.86 -13.58 -17.34
CA GLY A 34 10.74 -12.74 -18.15
C GLY A 34 10.51 -13.01 -19.65
N VAL A 35 10.48 -11.97 -20.45
CA VAL A 35 10.50 -12.02 -21.92
C VAL A 35 11.80 -11.37 -22.36
N TYR A 36 12.80 -12.21 -22.64
CA TYR A 36 14.19 -11.76 -22.87
C TYR A 36 14.32 -10.88 -24.11
N ASP A 37 13.63 -11.21 -25.19
CA ASP A 37 13.69 -10.46 -26.45
C ASP A 37 13.21 -9.01 -26.29
N TRP A 38 12.37 -8.76 -25.30
CA TRP A 38 11.82 -7.44 -25.00
C TRP A 38 12.43 -6.79 -23.76
N ASN A 39 13.36 -7.46 -23.10
CA ASN A 39 13.89 -7.03 -21.79
C ASN A 39 12.77 -6.67 -20.78
N LEU A 40 11.71 -7.48 -20.80
CA LEU A 40 10.52 -7.30 -19.98
C LEU A 40 10.52 -8.34 -18.85
N LYS A 41 10.34 -7.87 -17.63
CA LYS A 41 10.13 -8.72 -16.45
C LYS A 41 8.79 -8.38 -15.83
N THR A 42 7.98 -9.38 -15.56
CA THR A 42 6.68 -9.22 -14.91
C THR A 42 6.59 -10.13 -13.70
N SER A 43 5.96 -9.67 -12.65
CA SER A 43 5.56 -10.50 -11.52
C SER A 43 4.18 -10.11 -11.04
N LEU A 44 3.47 -11.09 -10.52
CA LEU A 44 2.15 -10.93 -9.93
C LEU A 44 2.13 -11.69 -8.61
N GLU A 45 1.82 -11.00 -7.54
CA GLU A 45 1.52 -11.61 -6.25
C GLU A 45 0.02 -11.49 -5.97
N LEU A 46 -0.59 -12.59 -5.57
CA LEU A 46 -2.00 -12.68 -5.22
C LEU A 46 -2.13 -13.22 -3.80
N THR A 47 -2.85 -12.50 -2.96
CA THR A 47 -3.25 -12.94 -1.62
C THR A 47 -4.76 -12.95 -1.53
N LEU A 48 -5.30 -14.10 -1.14
CA LEU A 48 -6.70 -14.28 -0.77
C LEU A 48 -6.74 -14.72 0.68
N ALA A 49 -7.55 -14.07 1.49
CA ALA A 49 -7.72 -14.48 2.89
C ALA A 49 -9.18 -14.39 3.33
N ARG A 50 -9.55 -15.29 4.21
CA ARG A 50 -10.84 -15.28 4.90
C ARG A 50 -10.62 -15.56 6.37
N ASN A 51 -11.18 -14.73 7.21
CA ASN A 51 -11.21 -14.89 8.65
C ASN A 51 -12.65 -14.99 9.12
N GLU A 52 -12.98 -16.02 9.85
CA GLU A 52 -14.30 -16.26 10.42
C GLU A 52 -14.17 -16.54 11.90
N GLY A 53 -15.13 -16.07 12.69
CA GLY A 53 -15.12 -16.31 14.12
C GLY A 53 -16.34 -15.71 14.80
N LYS A 54 -16.25 -15.61 16.11
CA LYS A 54 -17.27 -14.99 16.94
C LYS A 54 -16.65 -13.86 17.74
N GLN A 55 -17.37 -12.77 17.86
CA GLN A 55 -17.02 -11.63 18.70
C GLN A 55 -18.14 -11.32 19.67
N LEU A 56 -17.77 -10.79 20.83
CA LEU A 56 -18.71 -10.26 21.79
C LEU A 56 -18.88 -8.75 21.53
N ASN A 57 -20.09 -8.34 21.22
CA ASN A 57 -20.46 -6.94 21.07
C ASN A 57 -21.66 -6.69 21.98
N GLU A 58 -21.52 -5.76 22.94
CA GLU A 58 -22.56 -5.41 23.91
C GLU A 58 -23.22 -6.62 24.60
N ASN A 59 -22.41 -7.60 25.03
CA ASN A 59 -22.83 -8.86 25.63
C ASN A 59 -23.60 -9.82 24.68
N ILE A 60 -23.62 -9.54 23.37
CA ILE A 60 -24.19 -10.44 22.36
C ILE A 60 -23.06 -11.06 21.56
N VAL A 61 -23.02 -12.39 21.52
CA VAL A 61 -22.07 -13.15 20.69
C VAL A 61 -22.55 -13.14 19.26
N GLN A 62 -21.78 -12.50 18.37
CA GLN A 62 -22.09 -12.41 16.96
C GLN A 62 -21.01 -13.10 16.12
N ASN A 63 -21.42 -13.76 15.04
CA ASN A 63 -20.48 -14.27 14.07
C ASN A 63 -19.91 -13.08 13.26
N TYR A 64 -18.62 -13.14 12.96
CA TYR A 64 -18.02 -12.22 12.00
C TYR A 64 -17.33 -13.01 10.88
N ARG A 65 -17.25 -12.38 9.73
CA ARG A 65 -16.50 -12.85 8.57
C ARG A 65 -15.79 -11.65 7.95
N TYR A 66 -14.54 -11.86 7.56
CA TYR A 66 -13.75 -10.88 6.83
C TYR A 66 -13.10 -11.55 5.62
N ASP A 67 -13.43 -11.08 4.44
CA ASP A 67 -12.84 -11.51 3.17
C ASP A 67 -11.85 -10.43 2.70
N TYR A 68 -10.68 -10.85 2.26
CA TYR A 68 -9.61 -9.98 1.82
C TYR A 68 -8.99 -10.49 0.54
N LEU A 69 -8.82 -9.59 -0.44
CA LEU A 69 -8.10 -9.80 -1.68
C LEU A 69 -7.00 -8.76 -1.79
N ARG A 70 -5.80 -9.19 -2.17
CA ARG A 70 -4.68 -8.29 -2.52
C ARG A 70 -4.01 -8.79 -3.78
N VAL A 71 -3.75 -7.88 -4.71
CA VAL A 71 -3.08 -8.12 -5.98
C VAL A 71 -1.94 -7.13 -6.14
N GLU A 72 -0.73 -7.63 -6.40
CA GLU A 72 0.48 -6.82 -6.52
C GLU A 72 1.19 -7.11 -7.86
N PRO A 73 0.77 -6.46 -8.95
CA PRO A 73 1.50 -6.51 -10.21
C PRO A 73 2.77 -5.66 -10.14
N LYS A 74 3.85 -6.20 -10.71
CA LYS A 74 5.08 -5.46 -10.96
C LYS A 74 5.53 -5.73 -12.40
N ILE A 75 5.88 -4.67 -13.11
CA ILE A 75 6.40 -4.71 -14.48
C ILE A 75 7.69 -3.90 -14.53
N VAL A 76 8.76 -4.47 -15.04
CA VAL A 76 10.01 -3.78 -15.34
C VAL A 76 10.31 -4.00 -16.80
N TRP A 77 10.40 -2.92 -17.54
CA TRP A 77 10.73 -2.91 -18.95
C TRP A 77 11.96 -2.05 -19.20
N ALA A 78 13.02 -2.67 -19.71
CA ALA A 78 14.30 -2.02 -19.98
C ALA A 78 14.73 -2.32 -21.42
N PRO A 79 14.09 -1.67 -22.43
CA PRO A 79 14.35 -1.94 -23.85
C PRO A 79 15.79 -1.62 -24.26
N SER A 80 16.49 -0.81 -23.48
CA SER A 80 17.91 -0.49 -23.68
C SER A 80 18.61 -0.31 -22.31
N ALA A 81 19.94 -0.29 -22.33
CA ALA A 81 20.73 0.02 -21.15
C ALA A 81 20.54 1.46 -20.64
N LEU A 82 19.93 2.32 -21.45
CA LEU A 82 19.76 3.74 -21.16
C LEU A 82 18.31 4.08 -20.71
N PHE A 83 17.37 3.15 -20.84
CA PHE A 83 15.98 3.42 -20.54
C PHE A 83 15.33 2.28 -19.77
N GLU A 84 14.70 2.60 -18.66
CA GLU A 84 13.93 1.66 -17.85
C GLU A 84 12.61 2.28 -17.40
N VAL A 85 11.57 1.48 -17.45
CA VAL A 85 10.24 1.77 -16.90
C VAL A 85 9.93 0.71 -15.85
N GLU A 86 9.67 1.13 -14.63
CA GLU A 86 9.14 0.27 -13.59
C GLU A 86 7.73 0.72 -13.21
N TYR A 87 6.77 -0.20 -13.29
CA TYR A 87 5.43 -0.03 -12.73
C TYR A 87 5.22 -1.04 -11.63
N LYS A 88 4.73 -0.56 -10.49
CA LYS A 88 4.36 -1.39 -9.35
C LYS A 88 3.02 -0.89 -8.79
N ALA A 89 2.12 -1.82 -8.50
CA ALA A 89 0.89 -1.49 -7.83
C ALA A 89 0.59 -2.47 -6.70
N THR A 90 -0.19 -2.03 -5.74
CA THR A 90 -0.86 -2.85 -4.73
C THR A 90 -2.32 -2.47 -4.78
N VAL A 91 -3.16 -3.43 -5.09
CA VAL A 91 -4.63 -3.28 -5.11
C VAL A 91 -5.17 -4.21 -4.07
N SER A 92 -5.85 -3.69 -3.07
CA SER A 92 -6.49 -4.51 -2.04
C SER A 92 -7.97 -4.17 -1.88
N CYS A 93 -8.73 -5.18 -1.53
CA CYS A 93 -10.16 -5.07 -1.27
C CYS A 93 -10.51 -5.93 -0.06
N GLY A 94 -11.16 -5.32 0.91
CA GLY A 94 -11.62 -6.01 2.13
C GLY A 94 -13.09 -5.78 2.38
N GLY A 95 -13.82 -6.86 2.67
CA GLY A 95 -15.22 -6.81 3.03
C GLY A 95 -15.49 -7.58 4.32
N SER A 96 -16.32 -7.04 5.19
CA SER A 96 -16.69 -7.68 6.45
C SER A 96 -18.19 -7.92 6.54
N GLY A 97 -18.57 -8.95 7.29
CA GLY A 97 -19.94 -9.25 7.65
C GLY A 97 -20.04 -9.57 9.14
N ILE A 98 -21.09 -9.08 9.78
CA ILE A 98 -21.34 -9.28 11.19
C ILE A 98 -22.78 -9.80 11.37
N GLY A 99 -22.93 -10.88 12.11
CA GLY A 99 -24.23 -11.54 12.27
C GLY A 99 -24.68 -12.26 11.01
N LYS A 100 -25.99 -12.42 10.83
CA LYS A 100 -26.58 -13.11 9.67
C LYS A 100 -26.86 -12.16 8.50
N ASP A 101 -27.17 -10.90 8.79
CA ASP A 101 -27.79 -10.00 7.83
C ASP A 101 -26.99 -8.72 7.55
N THR A 102 -25.91 -8.44 8.31
CA THR A 102 -25.12 -7.24 8.13
C THR A 102 -23.87 -7.55 7.32
N ARG A 103 -23.88 -7.22 6.04
CA ARG A 103 -22.70 -7.23 5.18
C ARG A 103 -22.29 -5.80 4.92
N LEU A 104 -21.06 -5.46 5.29
CA LEU A 104 -20.47 -4.18 4.95
C LEU A 104 -19.95 -4.22 3.51
N ASP A 105 -20.13 -3.14 2.78
CA ASP A 105 -19.62 -3.00 1.42
C ASP A 105 -18.09 -3.15 1.41
N PRO A 106 -17.54 -3.83 0.40
CA PRO A 106 -16.10 -3.95 0.28
C PRO A 106 -15.47 -2.59 0.02
N LEU A 107 -14.35 -2.34 0.68
CA LEU A 107 -13.58 -1.11 0.58
C LEU A 107 -12.27 -1.39 -0.16
N TRP A 108 -11.93 -0.47 -1.06
CA TRP A 108 -10.76 -0.58 -1.91
C TRP A 108 -9.63 0.30 -1.42
N ASP A 109 -8.42 -0.24 -1.53
CA ASP A 109 -7.17 0.48 -1.35
C ASP A 109 -6.28 0.21 -2.55
N VAL A 110 -5.78 1.27 -3.19
CA VAL A 110 -4.91 1.18 -4.36
C VAL A 110 -3.71 2.09 -4.14
N ALA A 111 -2.52 1.50 -4.16
CA ALA A 111 -1.25 2.22 -4.20
C ALA A 111 -0.51 1.82 -5.46
N GLN A 112 -0.13 2.79 -6.29
CA GLN A 112 0.60 2.52 -7.53
C GLN A 112 1.73 3.53 -7.72
N ARG A 113 2.83 3.03 -8.29
CA ARG A 113 4.03 3.82 -8.60
C ARG A 113 4.48 3.51 -10.03
N LEU A 114 4.74 4.55 -10.78
CA LEU A 114 5.43 4.50 -12.06
C LEU A 114 6.78 5.22 -11.91
N THR A 115 7.85 4.56 -12.30
CA THR A 115 9.20 5.14 -12.33
C THR A 115 9.75 5.04 -13.75
N LEU A 116 10.24 6.16 -14.25
CA LEU A 116 10.96 6.26 -15.53
C LEU A 116 12.41 6.61 -15.23
N SER A 117 13.35 5.85 -15.75
CA SER A 117 14.78 6.09 -15.63
C SER A 117 15.39 6.22 -17.01
N LEU A 118 16.16 7.30 -17.22
CA LEU A 118 16.88 7.59 -18.46
C LEU A 118 18.35 7.81 -18.12
N GLY A 119 19.23 6.99 -18.68
CA GLY A 119 20.66 7.16 -18.61
C GLY A 119 21.19 7.77 -19.90
N PHE A 120 22.04 8.75 -19.82
CA PHE A 120 22.72 9.35 -20.97
C PHE A 120 24.14 9.71 -20.61
N HIS A 121 25.14 9.03 -21.17
CA HIS A 121 26.53 9.15 -20.78
C HIS A 121 26.70 8.98 -19.26
N ASP A 122 27.22 10.01 -18.61
CA ASP A 122 27.45 10.05 -17.15
C ASP A 122 26.27 10.67 -16.37
N THR A 123 25.10 10.76 -17.00
CA THR A 123 23.92 11.40 -16.41
C THR A 123 22.75 10.42 -16.31
N ASP A 124 22.19 10.27 -15.11
CA ASP A 124 20.99 9.50 -14.84
C ASP A 124 19.85 10.47 -14.47
N PHE A 125 18.76 10.41 -15.21
CA PHE A 125 17.53 11.15 -14.94
C PHE A 125 16.44 10.17 -14.53
N ARG A 126 15.74 10.47 -13.43
CA ARG A 126 14.66 9.65 -12.93
C ARG A 126 13.45 10.50 -12.57
N VAL A 127 12.28 10.05 -13.01
CA VAL A 127 10.98 10.59 -12.63
C VAL A 127 10.16 9.49 -12.00
N SER A 128 9.52 9.75 -10.87
CA SER A 128 8.55 8.84 -10.27
C SER A 128 7.24 9.55 -9.97
N GLY A 129 6.14 8.85 -10.24
CA GLY A 129 4.80 9.26 -9.87
C GLY A 129 4.16 8.20 -9.00
N GLU A 130 3.53 8.61 -7.91
CA GLU A 130 2.77 7.73 -7.02
C GLU A 130 1.32 8.18 -6.95
N HIS A 131 0.43 7.22 -6.94
CA HIS A 131 -0.99 7.45 -6.77
C HIS A 131 -1.52 6.55 -5.67
N PHE A 132 -2.24 7.15 -4.73
CA PHE A 132 -2.90 6.47 -3.63
C PHE A 132 -4.40 6.75 -3.68
N TYR A 133 -5.18 5.70 -3.72
CA TYR A 133 -6.62 5.72 -3.61
C TYR A 133 -7.04 4.85 -2.44
N ASN A 134 -7.91 5.34 -1.57
CA ASN A 134 -8.38 4.61 -0.40
C ASN A 134 -9.85 4.95 -0.13
N ASP A 135 -10.70 3.95 -0.09
CA ASP A 135 -12.08 4.10 0.37
C ASP A 135 -12.10 4.26 1.88
N LEU A 136 -12.74 5.31 2.36
CA LEU A 136 -13.00 5.53 3.79
C LEU A 136 -14.36 5.01 4.21
N SER A 137 -15.30 5.02 3.28
CA SER A 137 -16.66 4.49 3.37
C SER A 137 -17.20 4.33 1.94
N LYS A 138 -18.41 3.83 1.79
CA LYS A 138 -19.07 3.69 0.49
C LYS A 138 -19.08 4.98 -0.35
N ASP A 139 -19.25 6.13 0.31
CA ASP A 139 -19.43 7.43 -0.35
C ASP A 139 -18.23 8.37 -0.15
N GLN A 140 -17.19 7.93 0.54
CA GLN A 140 -16.01 8.73 0.83
C GLN A 140 -14.73 8.01 0.42
N HIS A 141 -13.96 8.65 -0.42
CA HIS A 141 -12.65 8.16 -0.85
C HIS A 141 -11.61 9.27 -0.80
N LEU A 142 -10.37 8.86 -0.66
CA LEU A 142 -9.20 9.73 -0.74
C LEU A 142 -8.42 9.42 -2.00
N ASN A 143 -7.94 10.47 -2.62
CA ASN A 143 -7.14 10.38 -3.83
C ASN A 143 -5.93 11.32 -3.67
N THR A 144 -4.73 10.75 -3.68
CA THR A 144 -3.50 11.50 -3.46
C THR A 144 -2.46 11.16 -4.53
N TRP A 145 -1.87 12.19 -5.13
CA TRP A 145 -0.79 12.07 -6.10
C TRP A 145 0.47 12.69 -5.55
N LEU A 146 1.59 11.99 -5.69
CA LEU A 146 2.94 12.46 -5.42
C LEU A 146 3.79 12.32 -6.67
N ALA A 147 4.76 13.19 -6.85
CA ALA A 147 5.73 13.08 -7.92
C ALA A 147 7.08 13.60 -7.48
N ASP A 148 8.13 12.90 -7.89
CA ASP A 148 9.51 13.23 -7.62
C ASP A 148 10.34 13.19 -8.90
N VAL A 149 11.36 14.03 -8.97
CA VAL A 149 12.33 14.07 -10.07
C VAL A 149 13.73 14.11 -9.49
N SER A 150 14.64 13.36 -10.07
CA SER A 150 16.06 13.41 -9.71
C SER A 150 16.97 13.35 -10.94
N LEU A 151 18.08 14.06 -10.84
CA LEU A 151 19.16 14.09 -11.82
C LEU A 151 20.46 13.75 -11.08
N ILE A 152 21.22 12.80 -11.59
CA ILE A 152 22.54 12.45 -11.10
C ILE A 152 23.52 12.59 -12.24
N HIS A 153 24.57 13.38 -12.04
CA HIS A 153 25.66 13.53 -13.02
C HIS A 153 27.00 13.14 -12.39
N LYS A 154 27.76 12.30 -13.08
CA LYS A 154 29.10 11.86 -12.67
C LYS A 154 30.14 12.54 -13.57
N SER A 155 31.15 13.14 -12.98
CA SER A 155 32.26 13.75 -13.72
C SER A 155 33.59 13.38 -13.04
N GLY A 156 34.25 12.39 -13.57
CA GLY A 156 35.46 11.81 -12.95
C GLY A 156 35.15 11.31 -11.53
N LYS A 157 35.79 11.90 -10.53
CA LYS A 157 35.60 11.55 -9.09
C LYS A 157 34.43 12.31 -8.44
N TRP A 158 33.76 13.18 -9.15
CA TRP A 158 32.66 13.98 -8.65
C TRP A 158 31.30 13.37 -9.01
N ARG A 159 30.38 13.43 -8.07
CA ARG A 159 28.97 13.07 -8.27
C ARG A 159 28.08 14.21 -7.82
N PHE A 160 27.33 14.77 -8.75
CA PHE A 160 26.34 15.81 -8.52
C PHE A 160 24.95 15.19 -8.51
N THR A 161 24.15 15.51 -7.52
CA THR A 161 22.75 15.06 -7.47
C THR A 161 21.85 16.26 -7.23
N ALA A 162 20.87 16.45 -8.09
CA ALA A 162 19.78 17.40 -7.90
C ALA A 162 18.47 16.64 -7.84
N SER A 163 17.62 16.94 -6.86
CA SER A 163 16.31 16.31 -6.73
C SER A 163 15.25 17.32 -6.31
N ALA A 164 14.04 17.08 -6.80
CA ALA A 164 12.82 17.78 -6.41
C ALA A 164 11.80 16.72 -5.96
N MET A 165 11.37 16.81 -4.73
CA MET A 165 10.45 15.85 -4.11
C MET A 165 9.11 16.52 -3.84
N ASN A 166 8.05 15.70 -3.85
CA ASN A 166 6.68 16.13 -3.60
C ASN A 166 6.29 17.34 -4.46
N LEU A 167 6.46 17.23 -5.79
CA LEU A 167 6.21 18.32 -6.75
C LEU A 167 4.81 18.92 -6.64
N PHE A 168 3.81 18.11 -6.22
CA PHE A 168 2.43 18.56 -6.00
C PHE A 168 2.21 19.25 -4.67
N ASN A 169 3.26 19.36 -3.82
CA ASN A 169 3.23 19.98 -2.50
C ASN A 169 2.08 19.46 -1.61
N LYS A 170 1.90 18.15 -1.56
CA LYS A 170 0.91 17.53 -0.67
C LYS A 170 1.43 17.56 0.77
N GLU A 171 0.62 18.08 1.68
CA GLU A 171 1.00 18.24 3.09
C GLU A 171 0.64 17.04 3.96
N GLN A 172 -0.35 16.27 3.51
CA GLN A 172 -0.89 15.17 4.30
C GLN A 172 -1.20 13.98 3.40
N TYR A 173 -0.91 12.80 3.95
CA TYR A 173 -1.40 11.53 3.44
C TYR A 173 -2.22 10.86 4.55
N ARG A 174 -3.41 10.44 4.19
CA ARG A 174 -4.31 9.73 5.09
C ARG A 174 -4.54 8.34 4.52
N TYR A 175 -4.51 7.34 5.38
CA TYR A 175 -4.90 5.99 5.00
C TYR A 175 -5.77 5.37 6.08
N THR A 176 -6.63 4.46 5.67
CA THR A 176 -7.49 3.70 6.57
C THR A 176 -7.22 2.21 6.35
N LEU A 177 -6.93 1.52 7.43
CA LEU A 177 -6.80 0.06 7.45
C LEU A 177 -8.07 -0.53 8.02
N TYR A 178 -8.54 -1.57 7.38
CA TYR A 178 -9.75 -2.28 7.79
C TYR A 178 -9.40 -3.68 8.26
N SER A 179 -10.10 -4.11 9.29
CA SER A 179 -10.08 -5.48 9.77
C SER A 179 -11.52 -5.98 9.93
N ALA A 180 -11.68 -7.25 10.32
CA ALA A 180 -12.99 -7.85 10.52
C ALA A 180 -13.92 -7.05 11.48
N VAL A 181 -13.35 -6.31 12.43
CA VAL A 181 -14.10 -5.75 13.56
C VAL A 181 -13.78 -4.28 13.86
N GLN A 182 -12.81 -3.70 13.15
CA GLN A 182 -12.40 -2.30 13.37
C GLN A 182 -11.80 -1.68 12.13
N SER A 183 -11.92 -0.36 12.03
CA SER A 183 -11.15 0.46 11.10
C SER A 183 -10.16 1.34 11.87
N TYR A 184 -8.99 1.52 11.31
CA TYR A 184 -7.95 2.38 11.85
C TYR A 184 -7.57 3.41 10.80
N THR A 185 -7.78 4.68 11.08
CA THR A 185 -7.38 5.78 10.20
C THR A 185 -6.15 6.48 10.77
N SER A 186 -5.13 6.62 9.96
CA SER A 186 -3.90 7.32 10.31
C SER A 186 -3.67 8.51 9.37
N TRP A 187 -3.10 9.55 9.95
CA TRP A 187 -2.70 10.76 9.25
C TRP A 187 -1.18 10.85 9.30
N VAL A 188 -0.57 10.93 8.12
CA VAL A 188 0.87 11.12 8.00
C VAL A 188 1.11 12.50 7.43
N LYS A 189 1.86 13.33 8.17
CA LYS A 189 2.32 14.62 7.67
C LYS A 189 3.47 14.34 6.70
N LEU A 190 3.31 14.77 5.47
CA LEU A 190 4.33 14.68 4.44
C LEU A 190 5.28 15.87 4.55
N ARG A 191 6.51 15.68 4.12
CA ARG A 191 7.41 16.80 3.89
C ARG A 191 6.85 17.68 2.76
N PRO A 192 6.91 19.00 2.88
CA PRO A 192 6.53 19.88 1.80
C PRO A 192 7.40 19.63 0.56
N ARG A 193 7.13 20.33 -0.53
CA ARG A 193 8.01 20.32 -1.69
C ARG A 193 9.43 20.70 -1.29
N GLU A 194 10.37 19.84 -1.62
CA GLU A 194 11.78 20.02 -1.29
C GLU A 194 12.63 19.97 -2.55
N PHE A 195 13.62 20.87 -2.62
CA PHE A 195 14.66 20.84 -3.62
C PHE A 195 15.99 20.59 -2.91
N MET A 196 16.71 19.57 -3.33
CA MET A 196 18.00 19.22 -2.76
C MET A 196 19.06 19.17 -3.85
N VAL A 197 20.24 19.68 -3.51
CA VAL A 197 21.45 19.52 -4.31
C VAL A 197 22.54 18.94 -3.42
N SER A 198 23.20 17.88 -3.88
CA SER A 198 24.34 17.31 -3.18
C SER A 198 25.52 17.09 -4.12
N VAL A 199 26.71 17.23 -3.57
CA VAL A 199 27.98 17.00 -4.26
C VAL A 199 28.79 16.02 -3.44
N GLN A 200 29.25 14.94 -4.07
CA GLN A 200 30.08 13.91 -3.46
C GLN A 200 31.40 13.79 -4.22
N TYR A 201 32.49 13.61 -3.51
CA TYR A 201 33.79 13.35 -4.06
C TYR A 201 34.28 11.96 -3.64
N GLN A 202 34.75 11.15 -4.59
CA GLN A 202 35.32 9.83 -4.34
C GLN A 202 36.87 9.95 -4.41
N TRP A 203 37.52 9.59 -3.32
CA TRP A 203 38.96 9.61 -3.16
C TRP A 203 39.70 8.55 -4.02
#